data_cb7a7ad29636f75d3af66a3552fbc25d
#
_entry.id   cb7a7ad29636f75d3af66a3552fbc25d
#
_cell.length_a   1.000
_cell.length_b   1.000
_cell.length_c   1.000
_cell.angle_alpha   90.00
_cell.angle_beta   90.00
_cell.angle_gamma   90.00
#
_symmetry.space_group_name_H-M   'P 1'
#
loop_
_entity.id
_entity.type
_entity.pdbx_description
1 polymer ?
#
loop_
_entity_poly.entity_id
_entity_poly.type
_entity_poly.pdbx_seq_one_letter_code
_entity_poly.pdbx_strand_id
1 'polypeptide(L)'
;LASADIADGEKVAKKCVACHNFEEGAGSKVGPDLYDVVMRKKASVDFSYSAAFQALDGEWDYDALNHFLYAPTDYAPGTKMSFRGVRKDEDRANLIAYLRTLSTNPAPLP
;
A
#
# COMPACT_ATOMS: atom_id res chain seq x y z
N LEU A 1 3.75 12.85 7.66
CA LEU A 1 4.65 11.67 7.59
C LEU A 1 5.98 11.90 8.31
N ALA A 2 6.50 13.13 8.33
CA ALA A 2 7.78 13.41 8.98
C ALA A 2 7.81 13.06 10.48
N SER A 3 6.66 13.12 11.14
CA SER A 3 6.52 12.77 12.56
C SER A 3 5.92 11.38 12.79
N ALA A 4 5.68 10.62 11.73
CA ALA A 4 5.06 9.29 11.83
C ALA A 4 6.03 8.28 12.46
N ASP A 5 5.46 7.30 13.16
CA ASP A 5 6.22 6.24 13.84
C ASP A 5 6.24 4.98 12.97
N ILE A 6 7.44 4.63 12.49
CA ILE A 6 7.63 3.48 11.61
C ILE A 6 7.31 2.16 12.33
N ALA A 7 7.69 2.03 13.62
CA ALA A 7 7.42 0.83 14.39
C ALA A 7 5.91 0.61 14.58
N ASP A 8 5.17 1.68 14.83
CA ASP A 8 3.70 1.60 14.91
C ASP A 8 3.09 1.30 13.54
N GLY A 9 3.69 1.80 12.47
CA GLY A 9 3.28 1.47 11.10
C GLY A 9 3.43 -0.01 10.79
N GLU A 10 4.50 -0.62 11.24
CA GLU A 10 4.71 -2.06 11.10
C GLU A 10 3.63 -2.87 11.82
N LYS A 11 3.19 -2.40 12.98
CA LYS A 11 2.07 -3.05 13.70
C LYS A 11 0.77 -2.96 12.90
N VAL A 12 0.48 -1.81 12.32
CA VAL A 12 -0.69 -1.66 11.44
C VAL A 12 -0.59 -2.58 10.24
N ALA A 13 0.61 -2.71 9.66
CA ALA A 13 0.86 -3.56 8.50
C ALA A 13 0.58 -5.05 8.75
N LYS A 14 0.53 -5.50 9.99
CA LYS A 14 0.18 -6.89 10.31
C LYS A 14 -1.18 -7.29 9.76
N LYS A 15 -2.08 -6.34 9.56
CA LYS A 15 -3.37 -6.59 8.93
C LYS A 15 -3.26 -6.97 7.46
N CYS A 16 -2.12 -6.69 6.83
CA CYS A 16 -1.86 -6.92 5.41
C CYS A 16 -1.07 -8.21 5.17
N VAL A 17 -0.39 -8.74 6.18
CA VAL A 17 0.56 -9.86 6.06
C VAL A 17 -0.12 -11.14 5.58
N ALA A 18 -1.38 -11.34 5.91
CA ALA A 18 -2.12 -12.53 5.49
C ALA A 18 -2.25 -12.63 3.97
N CYS A 19 -2.27 -11.47 3.27
CA CYS A 19 -2.55 -11.39 1.84
C CYS A 19 -1.36 -10.88 1.01
N HIS A 20 -0.41 -10.18 1.61
CA HIS A 20 0.69 -9.52 0.91
C HIS A 20 2.05 -9.96 1.45
N ASN A 21 3.02 -10.09 0.57
CA ASN A 21 4.43 -10.17 0.93
C ASN A 21 5.02 -8.77 0.97
N PHE A 22 6.09 -8.58 1.73
CA PHE A 22 6.73 -7.28 1.95
C PHE A 22 8.22 -7.30 1.61
N GLU A 23 8.73 -8.40 1.11
CA GLU A 23 10.15 -8.58 0.83
C GLU A 23 10.43 -8.51 -0.66
N GLU A 24 11.59 -7.96 -1.02
CA GLU A 24 12.02 -7.88 -2.42
C GLU A 24 12.06 -9.28 -3.04
N GLY A 25 11.39 -9.44 -4.16
CA GLY A 25 11.40 -10.69 -4.90
C GLY A 25 10.57 -11.81 -4.31
N ALA A 26 9.82 -11.57 -3.23
CA ALA A 26 8.99 -12.60 -2.61
C ALA A 26 7.79 -12.98 -3.47
N GLY A 27 7.38 -12.10 -4.39
CA GLY A 27 6.28 -12.37 -5.30
C GLY A 27 4.91 -12.10 -4.70
N SER A 28 3.89 -12.38 -5.51
CA SER A 28 2.50 -12.15 -5.13
C SER A 28 1.93 -13.32 -4.34
N LYS A 29 0.95 -13.01 -3.50
CA LYS A 29 0.21 -13.95 -2.66
C LYS A 29 -1.27 -13.83 -3.01
N VAL A 30 -2.15 -13.65 -2.02
CA VAL A 30 -3.54 -13.28 -2.24
C VAL A 30 -3.60 -11.87 -2.86
N GLY A 31 -2.69 -10.97 -2.43
CA GLY A 31 -2.48 -9.66 -3.03
C GLY A 31 -1.05 -9.52 -3.57
N PRO A 32 -0.77 -8.43 -4.28
CA PRO A 32 0.57 -8.20 -4.83
C PRO A 32 1.60 -7.93 -3.74
N ASP A 33 2.88 -8.19 -4.07
CA ASP A 33 3.99 -7.85 -3.20
C ASP A 33 4.03 -6.33 -2.99
N LEU A 34 4.13 -5.89 -1.73
CA LEU A 34 4.13 -4.49 -1.36
C LEU A 34 5.53 -3.88 -1.25
N TYR A 35 6.60 -4.67 -1.49
CA TYR A 35 7.94 -4.11 -1.50
C TYR A 35 8.04 -3.03 -2.58
N ASP A 36 8.61 -1.90 -2.21
CA ASP A 36 8.79 -0.74 -3.11
C ASP A 36 7.47 -0.19 -3.67
N VAL A 37 6.38 -0.33 -2.92
CA VAL A 37 5.05 0.12 -3.39
C VAL A 37 4.95 1.64 -3.49
N VAL A 38 5.62 2.38 -2.60
CA VAL A 38 5.58 3.85 -2.60
C VAL A 38 6.21 4.36 -3.89
N MET A 39 5.48 5.16 -4.64
CA MET A 39 5.83 5.72 -5.96
C MET A 39 5.88 4.67 -7.08
N ARG A 40 5.49 3.43 -6.82
CA ARG A 40 5.38 2.41 -7.87
C ARG A 40 4.15 2.66 -8.73
N LYS A 41 4.27 2.39 -10.04
CA LYS A 41 3.12 2.46 -10.93
C LYS A 41 2.03 1.50 -10.47
N LYS A 42 0.79 1.95 -10.43
CA LYS A 42 -0.36 1.14 -10.02
C LYS A 42 -0.53 -0.04 -10.97
N ALA A 43 -0.90 -1.19 -10.40
CA ALA A 43 -1.11 -2.43 -11.14
C ALA A 43 0.07 -2.86 -12.00
N SER A 44 1.31 -2.62 -11.54
CA SER A 44 2.53 -2.86 -12.32
C SER A 44 3.26 -4.16 -11.99
N VAL A 45 2.95 -4.81 -10.88
CA VAL A 45 3.59 -6.09 -10.54
C VAL A 45 2.79 -7.25 -11.16
N ASP A 46 3.44 -8.41 -11.26
CA ASP A 46 2.80 -9.62 -11.80
C ASP A 46 1.76 -10.15 -10.80
N PHE A 47 0.52 -9.81 -11.06
CA PHE A 47 -0.61 -10.18 -10.22
C PHE A 47 -1.91 -10.01 -11.04
N SER A 48 -2.90 -10.86 -10.76
CA SER A 48 -4.21 -10.79 -11.43
C SER A 48 -5.08 -9.72 -10.78
N TYR A 49 -4.91 -8.47 -11.21
CA TYR A 49 -5.68 -7.34 -10.69
C TYR A 49 -7.13 -7.37 -11.18
N SER A 50 -8.04 -6.80 -10.37
CA SER A 50 -9.42 -6.56 -10.80
C SER A 50 -9.44 -5.53 -11.94
N ALA A 51 -10.55 -5.49 -12.70
CA ALA A 51 -10.71 -4.49 -13.76
C ALA A 51 -10.63 -3.07 -13.21
N ALA A 52 -11.17 -2.83 -12.03
CA ALA A 52 -11.09 -1.53 -11.37
C ALA A 52 -9.64 -1.11 -11.13
N PHE A 53 -8.78 -2.03 -10.68
CA PHE A 53 -7.36 -1.74 -10.45
C PHE A 53 -6.61 -1.50 -11.75
N GLN A 54 -6.88 -2.29 -12.77
CA GLN A 54 -6.23 -2.15 -14.08
C GLN A 54 -6.53 -0.79 -14.72
N ALA A 55 -7.67 -0.20 -14.37
CA ALA A 55 -8.08 1.10 -14.88
C ALA A 55 -7.45 2.27 -14.13
N LEU A 56 -6.76 2.03 -13.00
CA LEU A 56 -6.11 3.09 -12.24
C LEU A 56 -4.85 3.58 -12.94
N ASP A 57 -4.72 4.89 -13.07
CA ASP A 57 -3.54 5.53 -13.66
C ASP A 57 -2.60 6.05 -12.58
N GLY A 58 -1.34 6.27 -12.97
CA GLY A 58 -0.34 6.93 -12.14
C GLY A 58 0.37 6.00 -11.20
N GLU A 59 1.03 6.60 -10.22
CA GLU A 59 1.87 5.92 -9.25
C GLU A 59 1.23 5.95 -7.86
N TRP A 60 1.66 5.04 -6.99
CA TRP A 60 1.27 5.04 -5.59
C TRP A 60 2.06 6.11 -4.83
N ASP A 61 1.80 7.40 -5.13
CA ASP A 61 2.35 8.50 -4.33
C ASP A 61 1.69 8.55 -2.95
N TYR A 62 2.17 9.43 -2.09
CA TYR A 62 1.66 9.51 -0.72
C TYR A 62 0.17 9.83 -0.66
N ASP A 63 -0.29 10.71 -1.54
CA ASP A 63 -1.69 11.10 -1.57
C ASP A 63 -2.58 9.94 -2.04
N ALA A 64 -2.19 9.23 -3.09
CA ALA A 64 -2.91 8.08 -3.60
C ALA A 64 -3.00 6.96 -2.55
N LEU A 65 -1.88 6.67 -1.86
CA LEU A 65 -1.86 5.69 -0.78
C LEU A 65 -2.77 6.09 0.37
N ASN A 66 -2.76 7.37 0.74
CA ASN A 66 -3.61 7.88 1.80
C ASN A 66 -5.10 7.67 1.49
N HIS A 67 -5.51 8.03 0.28
CA HIS A 67 -6.90 7.85 -0.15
C HIS A 67 -7.30 6.38 -0.24
N PHE A 68 -6.46 5.56 -0.88
CA PHE A 68 -6.75 4.14 -1.04
C PHE A 68 -6.84 3.43 0.31
N LEU A 69 -5.87 3.65 1.20
CA LEU A 69 -5.82 2.97 2.49
C LEU A 69 -6.95 3.39 3.42
N TYR A 70 -7.50 4.59 3.24
CA TYR A 70 -8.65 5.03 4.02
C TYR A 70 -9.88 4.16 3.72
N ALA A 71 -10.17 3.92 2.46
CA ALA A 71 -11.34 3.15 2.03
C ALA A 71 -11.06 2.51 0.66
N PRO A 72 -10.41 1.33 0.62
CA PRO A 72 -10.03 0.71 -0.65
C PRO A 72 -11.18 0.48 -1.62
N THR A 73 -12.34 0.09 -1.14
CA THR A 73 -13.50 -0.17 -2.00
C THR A 73 -14.11 1.10 -2.57
N ASP A 74 -13.96 2.23 -1.88
CA ASP A 74 -14.41 3.53 -2.40
C ASP A 74 -13.45 4.07 -3.44
N TYR A 75 -12.14 3.88 -3.22
CA TYR A 75 -11.11 4.33 -4.16
C TYR A 75 -11.12 3.51 -5.45
N ALA A 76 -11.31 2.21 -5.34
CA ALA A 76 -11.31 1.28 -6.46
C ALA A 76 -12.53 0.34 -6.37
N PRO A 77 -13.74 0.83 -6.72
CA PRO A 77 -14.93 0.00 -6.68
C PRO A 77 -14.75 -1.27 -7.50
N GLY A 78 -15.14 -2.41 -6.93
CA GLY A 78 -14.94 -3.70 -7.56
C GLY A 78 -13.57 -4.32 -7.32
N THR A 79 -12.71 -3.71 -6.48
CA THR A 79 -11.44 -4.31 -6.11
C THR A 79 -11.64 -5.68 -5.45
N LYS A 80 -10.70 -6.60 -5.71
CA LYS A 80 -10.68 -7.93 -5.07
C LYS A 80 -10.25 -7.86 -3.61
N MET A 81 -9.70 -6.74 -3.16
CA MET A 81 -9.26 -6.53 -1.79
C MET A 81 -10.47 -6.31 -0.88
N SER A 82 -10.62 -7.17 0.12
CA SER A 82 -11.77 -7.13 1.04
C SER A 82 -11.53 -6.32 2.32
N PHE A 83 -10.46 -5.56 2.36
CA PHE A 83 -10.05 -4.77 3.52
C PHE A 83 -10.88 -3.49 3.65
N ARG A 84 -11.34 -3.18 4.86
CA ARG A 84 -12.15 -1.98 5.12
C ARG A 84 -11.39 -0.67 5.05
N GLY A 85 -10.09 -0.72 5.23
CA GLY A 85 -9.25 0.46 5.26
C GLY A 85 -8.76 0.81 6.67
N VAL A 86 -7.82 1.75 6.70
CA VAL A 86 -7.23 2.29 7.94
C VAL A 86 -7.87 3.66 8.17
N ARG A 87 -8.82 3.74 9.09
CA ARG A 87 -9.66 4.94 9.26
C ARG A 87 -9.01 6.04 10.10
N LYS A 88 -8.11 5.67 11.03
CA LYS A 88 -7.41 6.66 11.85
C LYS A 88 -6.28 7.29 11.06
N ASP A 89 -6.23 8.62 11.03
CA ASP A 89 -5.20 9.36 10.28
C ASP A 89 -3.79 9.01 10.75
N GLU A 90 -3.59 8.90 12.05
CA GLU A 90 -2.29 8.56 12.64
C GLU A 90 -1.84 7.16 12.20
N ASP A 91 -2.74 6.17 12.26
CA ASP A 91 -2.43 4.79 11.85
C ASP A 91 -2.05 4.74 10.37
N ARG A 92 -2.77 5.50 9.55
CA ARG A 92 -2.52 5.57 8.11
C ARG A 92 -1.17 6.21 7.81
N ALA A 93 -0.86 7.30 8.48
CA ALA A 93 0.43 7.98 8.33
C ALA A 93 1.58 7.06 8.75
N ASN A 94 1.43 6.37 9.87
CA ASN A 94 2.43 5.43 10.36
C ASN A 94 2.63 4.26 9.38
N LEU A 95 1.55 3.71 8.84
CA LEU A 95 1.62 2.62 7.86
C LEU A 95 2.34 3.08 6.59
N ILE A 96 2.01 4.24 6.05
CA ILE A 96 2.65 4.76 4.84
C ILE A 96 4.15 4.99 5.09
N ALA A 97 4.51 5.53 6.25
CA ALA A 97 5.91 5.71 6.61
C ALA A 97 6.66 4.37 6.67
N TYR A 98 6.02 3.32 7.19
CA TYR A 98 6.61 1.99 7.18
C TYR A 98 6.76 1.45 5.75
N LEU A 99 5.73 1.56 4.91
CA LEU A 99 5.79 1.11 3.52
C LEU A 99 6.91 1.80 2.75
N ARG A 100 7.16 3.08 3.03
CA ARG A 100 8.26 3.83 2.42
C ARG A 100 9.61 3.16 2.68
N THR A 101 9.80 2.56 3.85
CA THR A 101 11.08 1.90 4.18
C THR A 101 11.31 0.60 3.42
N LEU A 102 10.28 0.04 2.80
CA LEU A 102 10.37 -1.20 2.00
C LEU A 102 10.90 -0.89 0.61
N SER A 103 12.14 -0.42 0.54
CA SER A 103 12.79 -0.06 -0.71
C SER A 103 14.30 0.05 -0.51
N THR A 104 15.08 -0.27 -1.54
CA THR A 104 16.53 -0.01 -1.55
C THR A 104 16.81 1.48 -1.76
N ASN A 105 15.84 2.24 -2.23
CA ASN A 105 15.97 3.68 -2.51
C ASN A 105 14.66 4.38 -2.10
N PRO A 106 14.40 4.55 -0.80
CA PRO A 106 13.14 5.14 -0.34
C PRO A 106 12.87 6.51 -0.96
N ALA A 107 11.60 6.72 -1.36
CA ALA A 107 11.17 7.99 -1.92
C ALA A 107 11.34 9.12 -0.91
N PRO A 108 11.62 10.37 -1.37
CA PRO A 108 11.67 11.52 -0.47
C PRO A 108 10.36 11.70 0.29
N LEU A 109 10.43 12.23 1.51
CA LEU A 109 9.24 12.60 2.25
C LEU A 109 8.52 13.76 1.56
N PRO A 110 7.20 13.81 1.66
CA PRO A 110 6.43 14.90 1.05
C PRO A 110 6.71 16.25 1.69
#